data_0acd4c263fae8043ff0397b00a46dd5f
#
_entry.id   0acd4c263fae8043ff0397b00a46dd5f
#
_cell.length_a   1.000
_cell.length_b   1.000
_cell.length_c   1.000
_cell.angle_alpha   90.00
_cell.angle_beta   90.00
_cell.angle_gamma   90.00
#
_symmetry.space_group_name_H-M   'P 1'
#
loop_
_entity.id
_entity.type
_entity.pdbx_description
1 polymer ?
#
loop_
_entity_poly.entity_id
_entity_poly.type
_entity_poly.pdbx_seq_one_letter_code
_entity_poly.pdbx_strand_id
1 'polypeptide(L)' 'MSEPLVPLVLAGLTALGLLAYLVAVLLRPEKF' A
#
# COMPACT_ATOMS: atom_id res chain seq x y z
N MET A 1 -11.23 2.03 -22.62
CA MET A 1 -9.91 1.89 -22.08
C MET A 1 -9.40 0.49 -22.16
N SER A 2 -8.41 0.30 -22.92
CA SER A 2 -7.90 -1.05 -23.09
C SER A 2 -6.58 -1.25 -22.36
N GLU A 3 -6.29 -0.38 -21.44
CA GLU A 3 -5.04 -0.51 -20.70
C GLU A 3 -5.28 -0.52 -19.21
N PRO A 4 -5.59 -1.67 -18.67
CA PRO A 4 -5.82 -1.79 -17.23
C PRO A 4 -4.53 -1.73 -16.43
N LEU A 5 -3.40 -1.57 -17.10
CA LEU A 5 -2.13 -1.53 -16.42
C LEU A 5 -1.99 -0.34 -15.49
N VAL A 6 -2.42 0.81 -15.96
CA VAL A 6 -2.28 2.03 -15.16
C VAL A 6 -3.07 1.92 -13.85
N PRO A 7 -4.37 1.63 -13.90
CA PRO A 7 -5.13 1.49 -12.65
C PRO A 7 -4.64 0.30 -11.82
N LEU A 8 -4.14 -0.71 -12.47
CA LEU A 8 -3.64 -1.87 -11.75
C LEU A 8 -2.39 -1.51 -10.96
N VAL A 9 -1.50 -0.76 -11.57
CA VAL A 9 -0.28 -0.34 -10.90
C VAL A 9 -0.59 0.59 -9.74
N LEU A 10 -1.52 1.51 -9.96
CA LEU A 10 -1.92 2.44 -8.91
C LEU A 10 -2.52 1.69 -7.73
N ALA A 11 -3.38 0.74 -8.02
CA ALA A 11 -4.01 -0.04 -6.96
C ALA A 11 -2.96 -0.84 -6.20
N GLY A 12 -2.01 -1.41 -6.92
CA GLY A 12 -0.96 -2.19 -6.29
C GLY A 12 -0.09 -1.34 -5.39
N LEU A 13 0.27 -0.16 -5.86
CA LEU A 13 1.10 0.73 -5.07
C LEU A 13 0.37 1.17 -3.80
N THR A 14 -0.91 1.48 -3.94
CA THR A 14 -1.70 1.89 -2.80
C THR A 14 -1.80 0.76 -1.79
N ALA A 15 -2.06 -0.44 -2.27
CA ALA A 15 -2.17 -1.59 -1.39
C ALA A 15 -0.86 -1.86 -0.66
N LEU A 16 0.23 -1.76 -1.38
CA LEU A 16 1.54 -1.96 -0.78
C LEU A 16 1.82 -0.91 0.29
N GLY A 17 1.45 0.33 0.01
CA GLY A 17 1.65 1.40 0.96
C GLY A 17 0.88 1.17 2.24
N LEU A 18 -0.37 0.77 2.09
CA LEU A 18 -1.21 0.51 3.26
C LEU A 18 -0.68 -0.68 4.04
N LEU A 19 -0.28 -1.71 3.32
CA LEU A 19 0.25 -2.89 3.98
C LEU A 19 1.52 -2.57 4.75
N ALA A 20 2.39 -1.80 4.14
CA ALA A 20 3.64 -1.41 4.79
C ALA A 20 3.34 -0.57 6.03
N TYR A 21 2.36 0.30 5.93
CA TYR A 21 1.97 1.12 7.06
C TYR A 21 1.47 0.26 8.23
N LEU A 22 0.64 -0.71 7.91
CA LEU A 22 0.11 -1.59 8.94
C LEU A 22 1.21 -2.41 9.59
N VAL A 23 2.14 -2.90 8.78
CA VAL A 23 3.25 -3.66 9.30
C VAL A 23 4.11 -2.80 10.22
N ALA A 24 4.35 -1.57 9.82
CA ALA A 24 5.14 -0.66 10.62
C ALA A 24 4.48 -0.41 11.97
N VAL A 25 3.17 -0.21 11.96
CA VAL A 25 2.42 0.02 13.19
C VAL A 25 2.49 -1.20 14.09
N LEU A 26 2.45 -2.37 13.49
CA LEU A 26 2.52 -3.62 14.25
C LEU A 26 3.88 -3.80 14.90
N LEU A 27 4.94 -3.48 14.16
CA LEU A 27 6.28 -3.66 14.67
C LEU A 27 6.64 -2.58 15.68
N ARG A 28 6.14 -1.38 15.49
CA ARG A 28 6.46 -0.27 16.40
C ARG A 28 5.21 0.51 16.75
N PRO A 29 4.37 -0.07 17.55
CA PRO A 29 3.11 0.60 17.94
C PRO A 29 3.33 1.82 18.82
N GLU A 30 4.46 1.89 19.46
CA GLU A 30 4.75 3.02 20.34
C GLU A 30 5.47 4.14 19.61
N LYS A 31 5.21 4.26 18.36
CA LYS A 31 5.90 5.25 17.59
C LYS A 31 5.55 6.68 18.00
N PHE A 32 4.39 6.90 18.46
CA PHE A 32 4.01 8.25 18.89
C PHE A 32 4.17 8.38 20.43
#